data_33bfc2bccbfa3daa1046a05a6f16a9e9
#
_entry.id   33bfc2bccbfa3daa1046a05a6f16a9e9
#
_cell.length_a   1.000
_cell.length_b   1.000
_cell.length_c   1.000
_cell.angle_alpha   90.00
_cell.angle_beta   90.00
_cell.angle_gamma   90.00
#
_symmetry.space_group_name_H-M   'P 1'
#
loop_
_entity.id
_entity.type
_entity.pdbx_description
1 polymer ?
#
loop_
_entity_poly.entity_id
_entity_poly.type
_entity_poly.pdbx_seq_one_letter_code
_entity_poly.pdbx_strand_id
1 'polypeptide(L)'
;PNDLTNFKTTGISRVEKELRLKLENIKTEYIETINHYNWNKLVYSSEYAFEPVIGNTYYLYRRSNGTHILSMISPDEWYLEYIATVKLSVEKQFELQSIGATSEAELFGNPNGV
;
A
#
# COMPACT_ATOMS: atom_id res chain seq x y z
N PRO A 1 -55.76 -10.58 -2.21
CA PRO A 1 -54.81 -10.36 -2.92
C PRO A 1 -53.61 -9.54 -2.87
N ASN A 2 -53.01 -9.31 -1.74
CA ASN A 2 -51.72 -8.69 -1.68
C ASN A 2 -50.65 -9.74 -1.64
N ASP A 3 -50.14 -10.09 -2.83
CA ASP A 3 -49.00 -10.95 -2.87
C ASP A 3 -47.75 -10.11 -2.62
N LEU A 4 -47.18 -10.19 -1.46
CA LEU A 4 -46.00 -9.45 -1.06
C LEU A 4 -44.70 -10.14 -1.46
N THR A 5 -44.78 -11.28 -2.16
CA THR A 5 -43.63 -12.08 -2.52
C THR A 5 -42.60 -11.24 -3.34
N ASN A 6 -43.10 -10.51 -4.32
CA ASN A 6 -42.24 -9.70 -5.18
C ASN A 6 -41.60 -8.55 -4.39
N PHE A 7 -42.35 -7.91 -3.53
CA PHE A 7 -41.82 -6.85 -2.68
C PHE A 7 -40.70 -7.39 -1.78
N LYS A 8 -40.93 -8.53 -1.14
CA LYS A 8 -39.97 -9.14 -0.23
C LYS A 8 -38.71 -9.59 -0.97
N THR A 9 -38.86 -10.21 -2.13
CA THR A 9 -37.72 -10.67 -2.95
C THR A 9 -36.89 -9.51 -3.43
N THR A 10 -37.52 -8.43 -3.91
CA THR A 10 -36.84 -7.25 -4.35
C THR A 10 -36.10 -6.56 -3.21
N GLY A 11 -36.75 -6.47 -2.05
CA GLY A 11 -36.15 -5.88 -0.85
C GLY A 11 -34.92 -6.64 -0.39
N ILE A 12 -35.02 -7.96 -0.32
CA ILE A 12 -33.91 -8.83 0.10
C ILE A 12 -32.74 -8.69 -0.88
N SER A 13 -33.02 -8.71 -2.19
CA SER A 13 -31.97 -8.54 -3.21
C SER A 13 -31.23 -7.22 -3.04
N ARG A 14 -31.94 -6.16 -2.72
CA ARG A 14 -31.34 -4.85 -2.51
C ARG A 14 -30.43 -4.85 -1.29
N VAL A 15 -30.89 -5.43 -0.18
CA VAL A 15 -30.09 -5.53 1.04
C VAL A 15 -28.85 -6.39 0.83
N GLU A 16 -28.98 -7.48 0.10
CA GLU A 16 -27.86 -8.35 -0.24
C GLU A 16 -26.82 -7.62 -1.10
N LYS A 17 -27.27 -6.81 -2.06
CA LYS A 17 -26.38 -6.02 -2.88
C LYS A 17 -25.60 -5.01 -2.05
N GLU A 18 -26.28 -4.34 -1.13
CA GLU A 18 -25.62 -3.39 -0.22
C GLU A 18 -24.61 -4.08 0.67
N LEU A 19 -24.94 -5.28 1.14
CA LEU A 19 -24.01 -6.08 1.96
C LEU A 19 -22.75 -6.42 1.16
N ARG A 20 -22.91 -6.91 -0.07
CA ARG A 20 -21.76 -7.26 -0.92
C ARG A 20 -20.87 -6.06 -1.18
N LEU A 21 -21.45 -4.90 -1.51
CA LEU A 21 -20.69 -3.68 -1.75
C LEU A 21 -19.93 -3.24 -0.51
N LYS A 22 -20.57 -3.31 0.65
CA LYS A 22 -19.94 -2.94 1.91
C LYS A 22 -18.78 -3.87 2.24
N LEU A 23 -18.97 -5.17 2.05
CA LEU A 23 -17.91 -6.16 2.30
C LEU A 23 -16.73 -5.96 1.34
N GLU A 24 -16.99 -5.60 0.09
CA GLU A 24 -15.94 -5.28 -0.88
C GLU A 24 -15.11 -4.09 -0.41
N ASN A 25 -15.77 -3.04 0.07
CA ASN A 25 -15.09 -1.86 0.58
C ASN A 25 -14.25 -2.18 1.81
N ILE A 26 -14.78 -2.99 2.72
CA ILE A 26 -14.05 -3.42 3.91
C ILE A 26 -12.82 -4.22 3.52
N LYS A 27 -12.95 -5.12 2.53
CA LYS A 27 -11.83 -5.92 2.03
C LYS A 27 -10.75 -5.04 1.44
N THR A 28 -11.12 -4.06 0.61
CA THR A 28 -10.19 -3.12 0.00
C THR A 28 -9.44 -2.33 1.07
N GLU A 29 -10.16 -1.81 2.04
CA GLU A 29 -9.59 -1.05 3.15
C GLU A 29 -8.61 -1.90 3.97
N TYR A 30 -8.97 -3.15 4.21
CA TYR A 30 -8.09 -4.10 4.90
C TYR A 30 -6.79 -4.30 4.14
N ILE A 31 -6.87 -4.56 2.84
CA ILE A 31 -5.69 -4.78 1.99
C ILE A 31 -4.79 -3.53 1.98
N GLU A 32 -5.37 -2.36 1.79
CA GLU A 32 -4.63 -1.10 1.79
C GLU A 32 -3.93 -0.86 3.12
N THR A 33 -4.61 -1.17 4.23
CA THR A 33 -4.05 -0.99 5.57
C THR A 33 -2.84 -1.91 5.79
N ILE A 34 -2.96 -3.17 5.41
CA ILE A 34 -1.87 -4.13 5.55
C ILE A 34 -0.69 -3.74 4.65
N ASN A 35 -0.95 -3.34 3.41
CA ASN A 35 0.10 -2.91 2.50
C ASN A 35 0.83 -1.68 3.03
N HIS A 36 0.10 -0.71 3.56
CA HIS A 36 0.68 0.50 4.14
C HIS A 36 1.60 0.16 5.31
N TYR A 37 1.16 -0.74 6.19
CA TYR A 37 1.97 -1.20 7.31
C TYR A 37 3.24 -1.90 6.82
N ASN A 38 3.09 -2.87 5.92
CA ASN A 38 4.21 -3.68 5.46
C ASN A 38 5.28 -2.83 4.78
N TRP A 39 4.87 -1.90 3.97
CA TRP A 39 5.80 -1.07 3.25
C TRP A 39 6.45 -0.01 4.15
N ASN A 40 5.74 0.53 5.13
CA ASN A 40 6.37 1.40 6.13
C ASN A 40 7.40 0.64 6.95
N LYS A 41 7.09 -0.59 7.33
CA LYS A 41 8.03 -1.45 8.03
C LYS A 41 9.28 -1.69 7.20
N LEU A 42 9.11 -1.92 5.89
CA LEU A 42 10.23 -2.10 4.98
C LEU A 42 11.13 -0.86 4.93
N VAL A 43 10.54 0.31 4.77
CA VAL A 43 11.30 1.56 4.68
C VAL A 43 12.01 1.86 5.99
N TYR A 44 11.33 1.74 7.12
CA TYR A 44 11.94 1.99 8.42
C TYR A 44 13.08 1.03 8.73
N SER A 45 12.99 -0.21 8.28
CA SER A 45 14.04 -1.21 8.51
C SER A 45 15.17 -1.16 7.49
N SER A 46 15.07 -0.31 6.47
CA SER A 46 16.13 -0.15 5.49
C SER A 46 17.34 0.56 6.11
N GLU A 47 18.48 0.49 5.44
CA GLU A 47 19.70 1.12 5.91
C GLU A 47 19.74 2.59 5.53
N TYR A 48 19.96 3.46 6.50
CA TYR A 48 20.20 4.88 6.29
C TYR A 48 20.86 5.46 7.54
N ALA A 49 21.72 6.47 7.34
CA ALA A 49 22.49 7.08 8.42
C ALA A 49 22.04 8.51 8.76
N PHE A 50 21.07 9.04 8.02
CA PHE A 50 20.48 10.35 8.28
C PHE A 50 19.12 10.18 8.96
N GLU A 51 18.66 11.19 9.66
CA GLU A 51 17.30 11.20 10.19
C GLU A 51 16.38 11.80 9.14
N PRO A 52 15.41 11.04 8.60
CA PRO A 52 14.47 11.57 7.63
C PRO A 52 13.68 12.75 8.18
N VAL A 53 13.48 13.75 7.33
CA VAL A 53 12.81 15.00 7.68
C VAL A 53 11.39 15.01 7.13
N ILE A 54 10.44 15.40 7.98
CA ILE A 54 9.03 15.52 7.60
C ILE A 54 8.91 16.45 6.39
N GLY A 55 8.17 16.01 5.37
CA GLY A 55 7.95 16.76 4.15
C GLY A 55 8.96 16.53 3.05
N ASN A 56 10.08 15.89 3.36
CA ASN A 56 11.12 15.61 2.37
C ASN A 56 10.87 14.29 1.65
N THR A 57 11.42 14.18 0.44
CA THR A 57 11.33 13.02 -0.42
C THR A 57 12.61 12.22 -0.36
N TYR A 58 12.46 10.91 -0.29
CA TYR A 58 13.57 9.96 -0.24
C TYR A 58 13.32 8.83 -1.22
N TYR A 59 14.39 8.07 -1.55
CA TYR A 59 14.35 7.03 -2.55
C TYR A 59 14.83 5.72 -1.93
N LEU A 60 14.04 4.67 -2.11
CA LEU A 60 14.35 3.34 -1.60
C LEU A 60 14.98 2.52 -2.72
N TYR A 61 16.12 1.92 -2.42
CA TYR A 61 16.88 1.07 -3.35
C TYR A 61 17.14 -0.29 -2.74
N ARG A 62 17.46 -1.24 -3.59
CA ARG A 62 17.88 -2.57 -3.15
C ARG A 62 19.28 -2.86 -3.69
N ARG A 63 20.13 -3.37 -2.80
CA ARG A 63 21.46 -3.84 -3.18
C ARG A 63 21.39 -5.24 -3.76
N SER A 64 22.46 -5.67 -4.44
CA SER A 64 22.53 -7.02 -5.01
C SER A 64 22.41 -8.12 -3.97
N ASN A 65 22.76 -7.85 -2.72
CA ASN A 65 22.62 -8.82 -1.63
C ASN A 65 21.19 -8.87 -1.03
N GLY A 66 20.27 -8.13 -1.58
CA GLY A 66 18.86 -8.11 -1.14
C GLY A 66 18.53 -7.11 -0.04
N THR A 67 19.51 -6.44 0.54
CA THR A 67 19.25 -5.43 1.58
C THR A 67 18.76 -4.13 0.95
N HIS A 68 17.93 -3.39 1.70
CA HIS A 68 17.38 -2.13 1.24
C HIS A 68 18.13 -0.94 1.83
N ILE A 69 18.21 0.14 1.07
CA ILE A 69 18.83 1.38 1.50
C ILE A 69 17.92 2.55 1.13
N LEU A 70 17.76 3.48 2.07
CA LEU A 70 17.04 4.73 1.84
C LEU A 70 18.06 5.83 1.58
N SER A 71 17.83 6.61 0.53
CA SER A 71 18.81 7.58 0.05
C SER A 71 18.15 8.87 -0.43
N MET A 72 18.94 9.93 -0.48
CA MET A 72 18.52 11.20 -1.07
C MET A 72 18.90 11.29 -2.55
N ILE A 73 19.64 10.30 -3.07
CA ILE A 73 20.08 10.26 -4.46
C ILE A 73 18.92 9.80 -5.34
N SER A 74 18.59 10.59 -6.37
CA SER A 74 17.49 10.25 -7.27
C SER A 74 17.84 9.09 -8.21
N PRO A 75 16.84 8.38 -8.77
CA PRO A 75 17.09 7.18 -9.57
C PRO A 75 17.93 7.41 -10.83
N ASP A 76 17.86 8.60 -11.42
CA ASP A 76 18.63 8.92 -12.61
C ASP A 76 20.12 9.19 -12.31
N GLU A 77 20.48 9.26 -11.04
CA GLU A 77 21.85 9.55 -10.61
C GLU A 77 22.53 8.37 -9.90
N TRP A 78 21.83 7.22 -9.78
CA TRP A 78 22.40 6.09 -9.07
C TRP A 78 22.19 4.78 -9.81
N TYR A 79 23.08 3.82 -9.56
CA TYR A 79 23.10 2.53 -10.26
C TYR A 79 22.33 1.41 -9.56
N LEU A 80 21.92 1.63 -8.31
CA LEU A 80 21.23 0.60 -7.54
C LEU A 80 19.81 0.40 -8.08
N GLU A 81 19.27 -0.79 -7.82
CA GLU A 81 17.90 -1.11 -8.22
C GLU A 81 16.91 -0.21 -7.48
N TYR A 82 16.15 0.56 -8.24
CA TYR A 82 15.17 1.47 -7.69
C TYR A 82 13.90 0.72 -7.28
N ILE A 83 13.47 0.93 -6.03
CA ILE A 83 12.26 0.30 -5.50
C ILE A 83 11.10 1.30 -5.44
N ALA A 84 11.29 2.45 -4.80
CA ALA A 84 10.20 3.39 -4.61
C ALA A 84 10.69 4.79 -4.23
N THR A 85 9.82 5.77 -4.45
CA THR A 85 9.98 7.13 -3.94
C THR A 85 8.99 7.35 -2.83
N VAL A 86 9.46 7.90 -1.71
CA VAL A 86 8.65 8.09 -0.50
C VAL A 86 8.78 9.50 0.03
N LYS A 87 7.74 9.95 0.72
CA LYS A 87 7.74 11.23 1.40
C LYS A 87 7.33 11.01 2.85
N LEU A 88 8.07 11.55 3.79
CA LEU A 88 7.74 11.41 5.20
C LEU A 88 6.63 12.40 5.58
N SER A 89 5.51 11.88 6.07
CA SER A 89 4.37 12.69 6.46
C SER A 89 4.54 13.28 7.87
N VAL A 90 3.67 14.22 8.21
CA VAL A 90 3.63 14.83 9.55
C VAL A 90 3.39 13.80 10.65
N GLU A 91 2.78 12.68 10.30
CA GLU A 91 2.53 11.57 11.22
C GLU A 91 3.70 10.58 11.27
N LYS A 92 4.81 10.94 10.63
CA LYS A 92 6.02 10.11 10.54
C LYS A 92 5.75 8.77 9.86
N GLN A 93 4.91 8.80 8.85
CA GLN A 93 4.65 7.66 7.99
C GLN A 93 5.19 7.96 6.60
N PHE A 94 5.80 6.95 5.99
CA PHE A 94 6.31 7.10 4.64
C PHE A 94 5.16 6.91 3.65
N GLU A 95 4.85 7.97 2.92
CA GLU A 95 3.82 7.96 1.89
C GLU A 95 4.45 7.63 0.55
N LEU A 96 3.88 6.65 -0.12
CA LEU A 96 4.37 6.18 -1.41
C LEU A 96 4.03 7.21 -2.49
N GLN A 97 5.06 7.65 -3.24
CA GLN A 97 4.88 8.59 -4.33
C GLN A 97 4.94 7.88 -5.69
N SER A 98 5.86 6.95 -5.83
CA SER A 98 5.99 6.13 -7.03
C SER A 98 6.72 4.83 -6.71
N ILE A 99 6.54 3.82 -7.55
CA ILE A 99 7.23 2.53 -7.41
C ILE A 99 7.96 2.18 -8.69
N GLY A 100 9.05 1.43 -8.55
CA GLY A 100 9.80 0.93 -9.69
C GLY A 100 9.05 -0.20 -10.40
N ALA A 101 9.42 -0.46 -11.65
CA ALA A 101 8.70 -1.41 -12.51
C ALA A 101 8.66 -2.84 -11.96
N THR A 102 9.68 -3.23 -11.17
CA THR A 102 9.77 -4.60 -10.65
C THR A 102 9.43 -4.72 -9.17
N SER A 103 8.94 -3.64 -8.55
CA SER A 103 8.82 -3.56 -7.10
C SER A 103 7.42 -3.80 -6.55
N GLU A 104 6.41 -3.74 -7.40
CA GLU A 104 5.03 -3.79 -6.94
C GLU A 104 4.70 -5.05 -6.15
N ALA A 105 5.07 -6.21 -6.69
CA ALA A 105 4.82 -7.48 -6.02
C ALA A 105 5.59 -7.58 -4.69
N GLU A 106 6.75 -6.96 -4.60
CA GLU A 106 7.58 -6.97 -3.41
C GLU A 106 7.02 -6.07 -2.32
N LEU A 107 6.55 -4.86 -2.69
CA LEU A 107 6.01 -3.90 -1.73
C LEU A 107 4.61 -4.28 -1.25
N PHE A 108 3.78 -4.77 -2.15
CA PHE A 108 2.39 -5.07 -1.84
C PHE A 108 2.13 -6.56 -1.67
N GLY A 109 3.07 -7.39 -2.06
CA GLY A 109 3.03 -8.83 -1.84
C GLY A 109 1.72 -9.49 -2.21
N ASN A 110 1.42 -10.59 -1.52
CA ASN A 110 0.13 -11.25 -1.61
C ASN A 110 -0.66 -10.95 -0.33
N PRO A 111 -1.59 -10.00 -0.35
CA PRO A 111 -2.33 -9.63 0.86
C PRO A 111 -3.21 -10.77 1.38
N ASN A 112 -3.52 -11.77 0.54
CA ASN A 112 -4.31 -12.93 0.95
C ASN A 112 -3.44 -14.03 1.55
N GLY A 113 -2.13 -13.87 1.50
CA GLY A 113 -1.18 -14.82 2.08
C GLY A 113 -0.78 -14.49 3.52
N VAL A 114 -1.44 -13.53 4.07
CA VAL A 114 -1.16 -13.10 5.44
C VAL A 114 -1.78 -14.03 6.45
#